data_d18979a50d732ad19134235f0bbd9143
#
_entry.id   d18979a50d732ad19134235f0bbd9143
#
_cell.length_a   1.000
_cell.length_b   1.000
_cell.length_c   1.000
_cell.angle_alpha   90.00
_cell.angle_beta   90.00
_cell.angle_gamma   90.00
#
_symmetry.space_group_name_H-M   'P 1'
#
loop_
_entity.id
_entity.type
_entity.pdbx_description
1 polymer ?
#
loop_
_entity_poly.entity_id
_entity_poly.type
_entity_poly.pdbx_seq_one_letter_code
_entity_poly.pdbx_strand_id
1 'polypeptide(L)'
;MVQSNNPDSTSRYRTRRSFAKIPAVMDVPNLIAIQTESFKKFMDDGLTNAFADISPIESNTKDMCVEFGKHEFGEPKYSVDECKERDVSYQAPLFAEIRFINRETGEIKEQDVFMGDFPLMTPRGTFIINGTERVVVSQLVRSPGVYFSAERDKTSDKTIYNAKIIPSRGAWLEFETDKRDILSVRIDRKRKQPATLLLRALGIAETREEIIDILGDSEMVIRTLDRDPATTKEESLIELYRRFRPGEPPTIDSARTLLDGLFFNPQRYDLAKVGRYKINKKLEFDPENDASTLTQEDIIATMRYIVGLHDGAEGVQVDDIDHFGNRRIRTVGELIQNQFRIGLSRMERVVRERMSMQEPDDITPQSLVNIRPIVAAIKEFFGSSQLSQFMDQSNIAAGVTLSVVCPHWALAVCLVSAQASKFETFITPTTAACARLRPLKVLTSVLSARWQRMPA
;
A
#
# COMPACT_ATOMS: atom_id res chain seq x y z
N MET A 1 27.74 -24.73 32.94
CA MET A 1 26.31 -25.09 33.17
C MET A 1 25.58 -23.80 33.52
N VAL A 2 24.95 -23.16 32.55
CA VAL A 2 24.08 -22.02 32.79
C VAL A 2 22.68 -22.53 32.57
N GLN A 3 21.95 -22.74 33.66
CA GLN A 3 20.54 -23.03 33.65
C GLN A 3 19.82 -21.71 33.33
N SER A 4 19.20 -21.59 32.16
CA SER A 4 18.21 -20.55 31.89
C SER A 4 16.93 -20.88 32.65
N ASN A 5 16.78 -20.28 33.82
CA ASN A 5 15.52 -20.28 34.57
C ASN A 5 14.53 -19.37 33.86
N ASN A 6 13.69 -19.94 33.02
CA ASN A 6 12.49 -19.30 32.54
C ASN A 6 11.30 -19.85 33.34
N PRO A 7 10.67 -19.07 34.26
CA PRO A 7 9.75 -19.60 35.26
C PRO A 7 8.32 -19.98 34.76
N ASP A 8 8.00 -19.75 33.46
CA ASP A 8 6.64 -19.89 32.93
C ASP A 8 6.38 -21.11 32.03
N SER A 9 7.26 -22.09 32.02
CA SER A 9 6.97 -23.35 31.35
C SER A 9 6.70 -24.46 32.35
N THR A 10 5.51 -24.56 32.87
CA THR A 10 4.92 -25.84 33.36
C THR A 10 4.81 -26.76 32.16
N SER A 11 5.95 -27.21 31.64
CA SER A 11 6.00 -28.06 30.48
C SER A 11 5.57 -29.47 30.87
N ARG A 12 4.40 -29.89 30.41
CA ARG A 12 3.99 -31.29 30.30
C ARG A 12 4.91 -32.10 29.35
N TYR A 13 5.99 -31.52 28.88
CA TYR A 13 6.88 -32.11 27.88
C TYR A 13 8.14 -32.67 28.56
N ARG A 14 8.59 -33.82 28.09
CA ARG A 14 9.84 -34.44 28.54
C ARG A 14 11.03 -33.48 28.28
N THR A 15 11.98 -33.46 29.22
CA THR A 15 13.23 -32.69 29.06
C THR A 15 13.94 -33.09 27.76
N ARG A 16 14.15 -32.13 26.88
CA ARG A 16 14.87 -32.37 25.62
C ARG A 16 16.36 -32.44 25.87
N ARG A 17 17.02 -33.54 25.47
CA ARG A 17 18.48 -33.63 25.42
C ARG A 17 18.99 -33.11 24.09
N SER A 18 19.89 -32.15 24.13
CA SER A 18 20.60 -31.68 22.94
C SER A 18 21.84 -32.56 22.71
N PHE A 19 21.98 -33.08 21.49
CA PHE A 19 23.18 -33.80 21.02
C PHE A 19 23.99 -32.91 20.07
N ALA A 20 23.77 -31.62 20.04
CA ALA A 20 24.51 -30.70 19.23
C ALA A 20 25.95 -30.58 19.72
N LYS A 21 26.94 -30.62 18.80
CA LYS A 21 28.35 -30.43 19.10
C LYS A 21 28.70 -29.00 19.50
N ILE A 22 27.88 -28.04 19.00
CA ILE A 22 28.05 -26.60 19.26
C ILE A 22 26.91 -26.17 20.18
N PRO A 23 27.20 -25.50 21.31
CA PRO A 23 26.15 -24.96 22.18
C PRO A 23 25.33 -23.92 21.42
N ALA A 24 24.05 -23.77 21.75
CA ALA A 24 23.22 -22.74 21.18
C ALA A 24 23.80 -21.37 21.53
N VAL A 25 24.13 -20.60 20.48
CA VAL A 25 24.73 -19.26 20.63
C VAL A 25 23.62 -18.22 20.84
N MET A 26 22.42 -18.48 20.34
CA MET A 26 21.30 -17.57 20.39
C MET A 26 19.99 -18.36 20.45
N ASP A 27 19.02 -17.86 21.18
CA ASP A 27 17.68 -18.44 21.20
C ASP A 27 16.98 -18.27 19.85
N VAL A 28 16.06 -19.19 19.55
CA VAL A 28 15.26 -19.10 18.30
C VAL A 28 14.36 -17.88 18.40
N PRO A 29 14.42 -16.94 17.44
CA PRO A 29 13.55 -15.77 17.46
C PRO A 29 12.09 -16.19 17.32
N ASN A 30 11.19 -15.34 17.83
CA ASN A 30 9.77 -15.57 17.66
C ASN A 30 9.40 -15.47 16.16
N LEU A 31 9.09 -16.61 15.54
CA LEU A 31 8.83 -16.71 14.10
C LEU A 31 7.54 -15.98 13.67
N ILE A 32 6.59 -15.80 14.58
CA ILE A 32 5.31 -15.10 14.31
C ILE A 32 5.34 -13.63 14.73
N ALA A 33 6.49 -13.09 15.16
CA ALA A 33 6.63 -11.71 15.59
C ALA A 33 6.17 -10.71 14.52
N ILE A 34 6.47 -11.00 13.24
CA ILE A 34 6.05 -10.16 12.12
C ILE A 34 4.52 -9.95 12.10
N GLN A 35 3.75 -11.00 12.42
CA GLN A 35 2.29 -10.92 12.47
C GLN A 35 1.82 -10.15 13.71
N THR A 36 2.29 -10.57 14.89
CA THR A 36 1.82 -10.03 16.17
C THR A 36 2.27 -8.59 16.39
N GLU A 37 3.52 -8.25 16.10
CA GLU A 37 4.04 -6.87 16.22
C GLU A 37 3.39 -5.91 15.22
N SER A 38 3.20 -6.37 13.99
CA SER A 38 2.52 -5.57 12.97
C SER A 38 1.06 -5.27 13.35
N PHE A 39 0.34 -6.25 13.88
CA PHE A 39 -1.02 -6.05 14.33
C PHE A 39 -1.08 -5.14 15.56
N LYS A 40 -0.15 -5.32 16.51
CA LYS A 40 -0.03 -4.43 17.67
C LYS A 40 0.22 -2.98 17.25
N LYS A 41 1.17 -2.75 16.34
CA LYS A 41 1.45 -1.42 15.81
C LYS A 41 0.23 -0.80 15.10
N PHE A 42 -0.59 -1.64 14.44
CA PHE A 42 -1.84 -1.16 13.85
C PHE A 42 -2.84 -0.73 14.94
N MET A 43 -2.96 -1.49 16.04
CA MET A 43 -3.85 -1.16 17.16
C MET A 43 -3.42 0.12 17.89
N ASP A 44 -2.11 0.28 18.10
CA ASP A 44 -1.55 1.41 18.86
C ASP A 44 -1.54 2.71 18.01
N ASP A 45 -0.93 2.67 16.82
CA ASP A 45 -0.68 3.84 15.98
C ASP A 45 -1.57 3.89 14.72
N GLY A 46 -1.83 2.74 14.12
CA GLY A 46 -2.44 2.65 12.80
C GLY A 46 -3.88 3.16 12.76
N LEU A 47 -4.65 2.91 13.80
CA LEU A 47 -6.02 3.42 13.93
C LEU A 47 -6.03 4.94 14.15
N THR A 48 -5.18 5.44 15.04
CA THR A 48 -5.03 6.88 15.29
C THR A 48 -4.69 7.63 13.99
N ASN A 49 -3.72 7.11 13.24
CA ASN A 49 -3.34 7.68 11.95
C ASN A 49 -4.49 7.60 10.91
N ALA A 50 -5.27 6.51 10.92
CA ALA A 50 -6.39 6.37 9.99
C ALA A 50 -7.53 7.35 10.29
N PHE A 51 -7.80 7.64 11.57
CA PHE A 51 -8.75 8.68 11.98
C PHE A 51 -8.21 10.08 11.67
N ALA A 52 -6.94 10.35 11.96
CA ALA A 52 -6.31 11.64 11.67
C ALA A 52 -6.28 11.99 10.18
N ASP A 53 -6.11 11.00 9.29
CA ASP A 53 -6.13 11.21 7.84
C ASP A 53 -7.47 11.75 7.32
N ILE A 54 -8.58 11.48 8.02
CA ILE A 54 -9.93 11.86 7.60
C ILE A 54 -10.45 13.05 8.37
N SER A 55 -9.98 13.22 9.62
CA SER A 55 -10.32 14.36 10.47
C SER A 55 -9.57 15.62 10.00
N PRO A 56 -10.22 16.79 9.93
CA PRO A 56 -11.65 17.07 10.11
C PRO A 56 -12.50 16.78 8.86
N ILE A 57 -13.74 16.30 9.04
CA ILE A 57 -14.73 16.20 7.97
C ILE A 57 -15.53 17.49 7.95
N GLU A 58 -15.31 18.32 6.96
CA GLU A 58 -16.03 19.59 6.79
C GLU A 58 -17.24 19.44 5.86
N SER A 59 -18.31 20.17 6.15
CA SER A 59 -19.44 20.36 5.25
C SER A 59 -19.03 21.11 3.98
N ASN A 60 -19.83 21.03 2.92
CA ASN A 60 -19.59 21.78 1.69
C ASN A 60 -19.59 23.30 1.91
N THR A 61 -20.35 23.79 2.87
CA THR A 61 -20.45 25.20 3.28
C THR A 61 -19.38 25.60 4.29
N LYS A 62 -18.64 24.63 4.89
CA LYS A 62 -17.66 24.77 5.95
C LYS A 62 -18.21 25.28 7.30
N ASP A 63 -19.50 25.28 7.46
CA ASP A 63 -20.19 25.74 8.67
C ASP A 63 -20.14 24.69 9.77
N MET A 64 -20.11 23.42 9.39
CA MET A 64 -20.11 22.26 10.28
C MET A 64 -18.86 21.44 10.09
N CYS A 65 -18.34 20.90 11.20
CA CYS A 65 -17.14 20.06 11.23
C CYS A 65 -17.33 18.87 12.16
N VAL A 66 -16.83 17.72 11.75
CA VAL A 66 -16.76 16.50 12.57
C VAL A 66 -15.31 16.12 12.76
N GLU A 67 -14.88 15.99 13.99
CA GLU A 67 -13.55 15.57 14.38
C GLU A 67 -13.60 14.23 15.14
N PHE A 68 -12.59 13.39 14.90
CA PHE A 68 -12.38 12.15 15.64
C PHE A 68 -11.35 12.37 16.73
N GLY A 69 -11.72 12.01 17.96
CA GLY A 69 -10.87 12.08 19.13
C GLY A 69 -10.22 10.73 19.47
N LYS A 70 -10.27 10.35 20.73
CA LYS A 70 -9.71 9.10 21.23
C LYS A 70 -10.56 7.91 20.77
N HIS A 71 -9.93 6.75 20.71
CA HIS A 71 -10.62 5.51 20.44
C HIS A 71 -10.24 4.46 21.46
N GLU A 72 -11.19 3.59 21.77
CA GLU A 72 -11.01 2.52 22.75
C GLU A 72 -11.65 1.22 22.26
N PHE A 73 -11.01 0.10 22.62
CA PHE A 73 -11.58 -1.21 22.40
C PHE A 73 -12.26 -1.71 23.67
N GLY A 74 -13.47 -2.20 23.53
CA GLY A 74 -14.12 -2.93 24.59
C GLY A 74 -13.57 -4.35 24.73
N GLU A 75 -14.01 -5.05 25.77
CA GLU A 75 -13.65 -6.45 25.97
C GLU A 75 -14.30 -7.36 24.91
N PRO A 76 -13.60 -8.40 24.44
CA PRO A 76 -14.18 -9.39 23.55
C PRO A 76 -15.30 -10.17 24.25
N LYS A 77 -16.42 -10.34 23.56
CA LYS A 77 -17.63 -10.96 24.12
C LYS A 77 -17.46 -12.45 24.44
N TYR A 78 -16.62 -13.14 23.69
CA TYR A 78 -16.37 -14.57 23.81
C TYR A 78 -14.89 -14.87 23.81
N SER A 79 -14.47 -15.93 24.47
CA SER A 79 -13.11 -16.46 24.41
C SER A 79 -12.81 -17.09 23.03
N VAL A 80 -11.53 -17.32 22.76
CA VAL A 80 -11.07 -17.92 21.50
C VAL A 80 -11.69 -19.29 21.24
N ASP A 81 -11.79 -20.12 22.29
CA ASP A 81 -12.30 -21.48 22.17
C ASP A 81 -13.84 -21.49 22.02
N GLU A 82 -14.53 -20.64 22.77
CA GLU A 82 -15.97 -20.43 22.60
C GLU A 82 -16.37 -19.92 21.23
N CYS A 83 -15.54 -19.05 20.64
CA CYS A 83 -15.77 -18.57 19.26
C CYS A 83 -15.73 -19.71 18.25
N LYS A 84 -14.83 -20.68 18.44
CA LYS A 84 -14.71 -21.85 17.55
C LYS A 84 -15.89 -22.82 17.74
N GLU A 85 -16.36 -23.00 18.98
CA GLU A 85 -17.48 -23.90 19.29
C GLU A 85 -18.83 -23.34 18.81
N ARG A 86 -18.98 -22.01 18.86
CA ARG A 86 -20.25 -21.35 18.53
C ARG A 86 -20.30 -20.80 17.09
N ASP A 87 -19.28 -21.05 16.27
CA ASP A 87 -19.16 -20.53 14.92
C ASP A 87 -19.27 -19.00 14.79
N VAL A 88 -18.74 -18.27 15.79
CA VAL A 88 -18.72 -16.81 15.82
C VAL A 88 -17.30 -16.26 15.60
N SER A 89 -17.22 -14.97 15.28
CA SER A 89 -15.95 -14.30 15.09
C SER A 89 -15.37 -13.80 16.42
N TYR A 90 -14.05 -13.95 16.60
CA TYR A 90 -13.33 -13.36 17.73
C TYR A 90 -13.10 -11.88 17.45
N GLN A 91 -13.87 -11.00 18.11
CA GLN A 91 -13.91 -9.57 17.84
C GLN A 91 -14.17 -8.77 19.11
N ALA A 92 -13.73 -7.52 19.12
CA ALA A 92 -14.02 -6.54 20.15
C ALA A 92 -14.75 -5.33 19.56
N PRO A 93 -15.66 -4.71 20.31
CA PRO A 93 -16.31 -3.48 19.90
C PRO A 93 -15.29 -2.32 19.93
N LEU A 94 -15.26 -1.54 18.86
CA LEU A 94 -14.47 -0.31 18.74
C LEU A 94 -15.37 0.88 18.99
N PHE A 95 -14.98 1.76 19.92
CA PHE A 95 -15.61 3.04 20.19
C PHE A 95 -14.67 4.16 19.79
N ALA A 96 -15.21 5.25 19.28
CA ALA A 96 -14.47 6.46 18.97
C ALA A 96 -15.22 7.67 19.49
N GLU A 97 -14.50 8.56 20.15
CA GLU A 97 -14.97 9.88 20.55
C GLU A 97 -15.14 10.75 19.31
N ILE A 98 -16.32 11.29 19.11
CA ILE A 98 -16.66 12.15 17.98
C ILE A 98 -17.14 13.48 18.49
N ARG A 99 -16.51 14.55 17.96
CA ARG A 99 -16.86 15.94 18.24
C ARG A 99 -17.52 16.52 17.01
N PHE A 100 -18.75 16.94 17.16
CA PHE A 100 -19.45 17.74 16.17
C PHE A 100 -19.35 19.22 16.58
N ILE A 101 -18.84 20.04 15.68
CA ILE A 101 -18.62 21.46 15.88
C ILE A 101 -19.47 22.22 14.87
N ASN A 102 -20.41 23.02 15.35
CA ASN A 102 -21.14 23.99 14.55
C ASN A 102 -20.43 25.35 14.67
N ARG A 103 -19.85 25.86 13.59
CA ARG A 103 -19.11 27.11 13.59
C ARG A 103 -20.02 28.33 13.61
N GLU A 104 -21.28 28.22 13.20
CA GLU A 104 -22.25 29.32 13.21
C GLU A 104 -22.77 29.61 14.63
N THR A 105 -23.15 28.54 15.35
CA THR A 105 -23.68 28.65 16.69
C THR A 105 -22.62 28.54 17.77
N GLY A 106 -21.43 28.07 17.46
CA GLY A 106 -20.36 27.76 18.39
C GLY A 106 -20.64 26.53 19.28
N GLU A 107 -21.66 25.75 18.97
CA GLU A 107 -22.02 24.55 19.72
C GLU A 107 -21.07 23.37 19.45
N ILE A 108 -20.60 22.72 20.51
CA ILE A 108 -19.78 21.50 20.41
C ILE A 108 -20.54 20.38 21.10
N LYS A 109 -20.81 19.31 20.35
CA LYS A 109 -21.42 18.07 20.87
C LYS A 109 -20.38 16.96 20.83
N GLU A 110 -20.02 16.41 22.00
CA GLU A 110 -19.08 15.28 22.10
C GLU A 110 -19.85 14.01 22.50
N GLN A 111 -19.54 12.90 21.85
CA GLN A 111 -20.16 11.61 22.13
C GLN A 111 -19.25 10.45 21.71
N ASP A 112 -19.23 9.41 22.52
CA ASP A 112 -18.63 8.14 22.16
C ASP A 112 -19.57 7.36 21.22
N VAL A 113 -19.07 7.07 20.01
CA VAL A 113 -19.85 6.38 19.00
C VAL A 113 -19.25 4.99 18.76
N PHE A 114 -20.12 3.98 18.75
CA PHE A 114 -19.75 2.63 18.36
C PHE A 114 -19.40 2.60 16.87
N MET A 115 -18.17 2.15 16.54
CA MET A 115 -17.64 2.09 15.17
C MET A 115 -17.76 0.70 14.54
N GLY A 116 -18.23 -0.28 15.31
CA GLY A 116 -18.40 -1.66 14.85
C GLY A 116 -17.52 -2.65 15.60
N ASP A 117 -17.80 -3.92 15.36
CA ASP A 117 -17.00 -5.02 15.92
C ASP A 117 -15.78 -5.25 15.04
N PHE A 118 -14.60 -5.23 15.66
CA PHE A 118 -13.32 -5.37 14.99
C PHE A 118 -12.68 -6.72 15.31
N PRO A 119 -12.25 -7.52 14.29
CA PRO A 119 -11.61 -8.81 14.53
C PRO A 119 -10.27 -8.66 15.25
N LEU A 120 -10.09 -9.43 16.33
CA LEU A 120 -8.85 -9.47 17.09
C LEU A 120 -7.96 -10.62 16.66
N MET A 121 -6.67 -10.42 16.79
CA MET A 121 -5.67 -11.46 16.54
C MET A 121 -5.52 -12.36 17.76
N THR A 122 -5.45 -13.66 17.53
CA THR A 122 -5.14 -14.62 18.59
C THR A 122 -3.64 -14.58 18.94
N PRO A 123 -3.21 -15.10 20.11
CA PRO A 123 -1.79 -15.20 20.46
C PRO A 123 -0.96 -16.02 19.46
N ARG A 124 -1.60 -16.82 18.61
CA ARG A 124 -0.95 -17.58 17.54
C ARG A 124 -0.77 -16.80 16.23
N GLY A 125 -1.16 -15.53 16.19
CA GLY A 125 -1.07 -14.70 14.99
C GLY A 125 -2.15 -14.99 13.95
N THR A 126 -3.26 -15.59 14.36
CA THR A 126 -4.41 -15.96 13.51
C THR A 126 -5.65 -15.15 13.86
N PHE A 127 -6.66 -15.20 13.00
CA PHE A 127 -7.98 -14.60 13.23
C PHE A 127 -9.05 -15.69 13.22
N ILE A 128 -10.08 -15.55 14.05
CA ILE A 128 -11.23 -16.43 14.01
C ILE A 128 -12.40 -15.66 13.42
N ILE A 129 -12.84 -16.11 12.25
CA ILE A 129 -13.97 -15.51 11.53
C ILE A 129 -15.01 -16.60 11.27
N ASN A 130 -16.22 -16.41 11.84
CA ASN A 130 -17.30 -17.38 11.76
C ASN A 130 -16.84 -18.79 12.17
N GLY A 131 -16.16 -18.90 13.32
CA GLY A 131 -15.63 -20.15 13.85
C GLY A 131 -14.39 -20.70 13.15
N THR A 132 -14.06 -20.20 11.94
CA THR A 132 -12.92 -20.68 11.15
C THR A 132 -11.66 -19.89 11.46
N GLU A 133 -10.53 -20.59 11.66
CA GLU A 133 -9.24 -19.97 11.87
C GLU A 133 -8.61 -19.55 10.54
N ARG A 134 -8.28 -18.27 10.42
CA ARG A 134 -7.72 -17.66 9.20
C ARG A 134 -6.41 -16.99 9.49
N VAL A 135 -5.54 -16.97 8.50
CA VAL A 135 -4.25 -16.27 8.53
C VAL A 135 -4.23 -15.24 7.40
N VAL A 136 -3.82 -14.03 7.74
CA VAL A 136 -3.57 -12.99 6.73
C VAL A 136 -2.12 -13.08 6.30
N VAL A 137 -1.90 -13.43 5.03
CA VAL A 137 -0.57 -13.61 4.45
C VAL A 137 0.03 -12.24 4.11
N SER A 138 1.30 -12.02 4.46
CA SER A 138 2.02 -10.81 4.09
C SER A 138 2.17 -10.71 2.58
N GLN A 139 2.13 -9.50 2.03
CA GLN A 139 2.23 -9.24 0.60
C GLN A 139 3.56 -8.59 0.26
N LEU A 140 4.25 -9.13 -0.75
CA LEU A 140 5.43 -8.49 -1.33
C LEU A 140 4.99 -7.49 -2.40
N VAL A 141 5.26 -6.23 -2.17
CA VAL A 141 4.92 -5.13 -3.08
C VAL A 141 6.16 -4.35 -3.46
N ARG A 142 6.10 -3.66 -4.60
CA ARG A 142 7.14 -2.71 -4.97
C ARG A 142 7.12 -1.55 -3.97
N SER A 143 8.29 -1.15 -3.49
CA SER A 143 8.40 0.02 -2.59
C SER A 143 7.94 1.28 -3.32
N PRO A 144 7.32 2.25 -2.65
CA PRO A 144 7.05 3.55 -3.26
C PRO A 144 8.37 4.23 -3.64
N GLY A 145 8.34 5.08 -4.66
CA GLY A 145 9.50 5.78 -5.18
C GLY A 145 9.48 5.91 -6.69
N VAL A 146 10.61 6.32 -7.28
CA VAL A 146 10.81 6.42 -8.73
C VAL A 146 11.62 5.22 -9.22
N TYR A 147 11.20 4.64 -10.33
CA TYR A 147 11.83 3.48 -10.96
C TYR A 147 11.99 3.69 -12.46
N PHE A 148 13.19 3.41 -12.95
CA PHE A 148 13.53 3.47 -14.35
C PHE A 148 13.74 2.05 -14.88
N SER A 149 13.11 1.72 -15.99
CA SER A 149 13.25 0.43 -16.65
C SER A 149 13.49 0.61 -18.14
N ALA A 150 14.23 -0.31 -18.72
CA ALA A 150 14.46 -0.39 -20.15
C ALA A 150 13.88 -1.67 -20.70
N GLU A 151 13.07 -1.58 -21.75
CA GLU A 151 12.48 -2.74 -22.42
C GLU A 151 12.83 -2.68 -23.90
N ARG A 152 13.31 -3.80 -24.47
CA ARG A 152 13.58 -3.89 -25.89
C ARG A 152 12.29 -4.17 -26.65
N ASP A 153 11.96 -3.31 -27.59
CA ASP A 153 10.78 -3.52 -28.42
C ASP A 153 10.96 -4.71 -29.37
N LYS A 154 10.01 -5.61 -29.39
CA LYS A 154 10.05 -6.83 -30.19
C LYS A 154 10.00 -6.59 -31.70
N THR A 155 9.52 -5.41 -32.14
CA THR A 155 9.27 -5.09 -33.55
C THR A 155 10.32 -4.18 -34.16
N SER A 156 10.91 -3.26 -33.40
CA SER A 156 11.84 -2.23 -33.92
C SER A 156 13.26 -2.36 -33.39
N ASP A 157 13.53 -3.33 -32.53
CA ASP A 157 14.83 -3.56 -31.88
C ASP A 157 15.36 -2.35 -31.09
N LYS A 158 14.55 -1.28 -30.98
CA LYS A 158 14.87 -0.09 -30.18
C LYS A 158 14.63 -0.36 -28.69
N THR A 159 15.42 0.27 -27.85
CA THR A 159 15.21 0.26 -26.41
C THR A 159 14.23 1.35 -26.04
N ILE A 160 13.14 0.96 -25.39
CA ILE A 160 12.12 1.84 -24.85
C ILE A 160 12.42 2.03 -23.36
N TYR A 161 12.55 3.27 -22.93
CA TYR A 161 12.78 3.62 -21.54
C TYR A 161 11.46 4.02 -20.88
N ASN A 162 11.26 3.50 -19.67
CA ASN A 162 10.06 3.79 -18.86
C ASN A 162 10.50 4.31 -17.50
N ALA A 163 9.88 5.37 -17.03
CA ALA A 163 9.98 5.84 -15.66
C ALA A 163 8.63 5.76 -14.98
N LYS A 164 8.58 5.23 -13.77
CA LYS A 164 7.34 5.08 -13.00
C LYS A 164 7.50 5.67 -11.61
N ILE A 165 6.69 6.67 -11.31
CA ILE A 165 6.55 7.19 -9.95
C ILE A 165 5.41 6.42 -9.27
N ILE A 166 5.75 5.65 -8.26
CA ILE A 166 4.83 4.80 -7.52
C ILE A 166 4.67 5.37 -6.12
N PRO A 167 3.52 5.94 -5.77
CA PRO A 167 3.23 6.37 -4.41
C PRO A 167 2.85 5.19 -3.51
N SER A 168 2.86 5.41 -2.21
CA SER A 168 2.24 4.50 -1.24
C SER A 168 0.71 4.53 -1.36
N ARG A 169 0.16 5.74 -1.58
CA ARG A 169 -1.25 6.00 -1.83
C ARG A 169 -1.39 7.10 -2.87
N GLY A 170 -2.20 6.88 -3.89
CA GLY A 170 -2.47 7.88 -4.93
C GLY A 170 -2.34 7.37 -6.35
N ALA A 171 -2.40 8.28 -7.31
CA ALA A 171 -2.30 7.97 -8.73
C ALA A 171 -0.85 7.70 -9.16
N TRP A 172 -0.66 6.69 -10.00
CA TRP A 172 0.65 6.41 -10.59
C TRP A 172 0.92 7.39 -11.72
N LEU A 173 2.16 7.86 -11.81
CA LEU A 173 2.65 8.67 -12.91
C LEU A 173 3.73 7.87 -13.65
N GLU A 174 3.46 7.57 -14.92
CA GLU A 174 4.35 6.77 -15.75
C GLU A 174 4.78 7.61 -16.96
N PHE A 175 6.09 7.68 -17.20
CA PHE A 175 6.67 8.24 -18.40
C PHE A 175 7.21 7.11 -19.26
N GLU A 176 7.02 7.19 -20.56
CA GLU A 176 7.42 6.14 -21.50
C GLU A 176 7.89 6.78 -22.80
N THR A 177 9.03 6.32 -23.30
CA THR A 177 9.49 6.69 -24.65
C THR A 177 8.79 5.80 -25.68
N ASP A 178 8.32 6.38 -26.77
CA ASP A 178 7.68 5.63 -27.86
C ASP A 178 8.74 5.22 -28.91
N LYS A 179 8.39 4.31 -29.82
CA LYS A 179 9.20 3.88 -30.97
C LYS A 179 9.67 5.04 -31.86
N ARG A 180 8.98 6.16 -31.82
CA ARG A 180 9.27 7.39 -32.57
C ARG A 180 10.10 8.39 -31.79
N ASP A 181 10.67 7.94 -30.67
CA ASP A 181 11.44 8.78 -29.76
C ASP A 181 10.62 9.98 -29.23
N ILE A 182 9.36 9.73 -28.85
CA ILE A 182 8.46 10.71 -28.25
C ILE A 182 8.27 10.36 -26.79
N LEU A 183 8.48 11.34 -25.91
CA LEU A 183 8.23 11.18 -24.49
C LEU A 183 6.74 11.34 -24.18
N SER A 184 6.13 10.28 -23.71
CA SER A 184 4.70 10.22 -23.36
C SER A 184 4.51 10.06 -21.86
N VAL A 185 3.46 10.66 -21.33
CA VAL A 185 3.03 10.49 -19.93
C VAL A 185 1.72 9.71 -19.87
N ARG A 186 1.61 8.85 -18.88
CA ARG A 186 0.39 8.13 -18.54
C ARG A 186 0.09 8.34 -17.06
N ILE A 187 -1.10 8.82 -16.75
CA ILE A 187 -1.55 9.08 -15.40
C ILE A 187 -2.63 8.05 -15.06
N ASP A 188 -2.46 7.35 -13.94
CA ASP A 188 -3.42 6.35 -13.41
C ASP A 188 -3.95 5.39 -14.50
N ARG A 189 -3.04 4.82 -15.31
CA ARG A 189 -3.34 3.86 -16.39
C ARG A 189 -4.26 4.40 -17.50
N LYS A 190 -4.48 5.71 -17.59
CA LYS A 190 -5.23 6.34 -18.68
C LYS A 190 -4.42 6.33 -19.99
N ARG A 191 -4.98 6.83 -21.07
CA ARG A 191 -4.31 6.90 -22.38
C ARG A 191 -3.06 7.78 -22.32
N LYS A 192 -2.01 7.37 -23.04
CA LYS A 192 -0.76 8.13 -23.19
C LYS A 192 -0.99 9.51 -23.79
N GLN A 193 -0.23 10.48 -23.31
CA GLN A 193 -0.20 11.86 -23.79
C GLN A 193 1.24 12.35 -23.90
N PRO A 194 1.55 13.37 -24.70
CA PRO A 194 2.86 14.00 -24.69
C PRO A 194 3.20 14.50 -23.27
N ALA A 195 4.44 14.28 -22.84
CA ALA A 195 4.84 14.69 -21.49
C ALA A 195 4.92 16.23 -21.35
N THR A 196 5.17 16.94 -22.45
CA THR A 196 5.14 18.41 -22.52
C THR A 196 3.78 18.99 -22.15
N LEU A 197 2.69 18.30 -22.50
CA LEU A 197 1.33 18.68 -22.10
C LEU A 197 1.16 18.74 -20.58
N LEU A 198 1.77 17.80 -19.86
CA LEU A 198 1.73 17.79 -18.39
C LEU A 198 2.53 18.97 -17.81
N LEU A 199 3.71 19.29 -18.34
CA LEU A 199 4.51 20.43 -17.89
C LEU A 199 3.76 21.75 -18.03
N ARG A 200 3.10 21.96 -19.18
CA ARG A 200 2.27 23.15 -19.41
C ARG A 200 1.06 23.20 -18.49
N ALA A 201 0.35 22.08 -18.34
CA ALA A 201 -0.83 22.02 -17.48
C ALA A 201 -0.49 22.31 -16.01
N LEU A 202 0.66 21.86 -15.51
CA LEU A 202 1.14 22.16 -14.17
C LEU A 202 1.66 23.62 -14.04
N GLY A 203 1.84 24.32 -15.16
CA GLY A 203 2.38 25.69 -15.20
C GLY A 203 3.86 25.75 -14.85
N ILE A 204 4.60 24.69 -15.12
CA ILE A 204 6.04 24.62 -14.91
C ILE A 204 6.78 25.34 -16.03
N ALA A 205 6.35 25.13 -17.28
CA ALA A 205 6.86 25.79 -18.46
C ALA A 205 5.73 25.95 -19.49
N GLU A 206 5.60 27.12 -20.07
CA GLU A 206 4.55 27.41 -21.06
C GLU A 206 5.13 27.46 -22.47
N THR A 207 6.31 28.09 -22.62
CA THR A 207 6.96 28.27 -23.91
C THR A 207 7.79 27.06 -24.33
N ARG A 208 8.02 26.94 -25.63
CA ARG A 208 8.87 25.88 -26.18
C ARG A 208 10.32 26.01 -25.68
N GLU A 209 10.80 27.23 -25.55
CA GLU A 209 12.18 27.55 -25.13
C GLU A 209 12.37 27.14 -23.64
N GLU A 210 11.42 27.49 -22.76
CA GLU A 210 11.47 27.09 -21.35
C GLU A 210 11.49 25.58 -21.17
N ILE A 211 10.73 24.82 -21.98
CA ILE A 211 10.70 23.36 -21.91
C ILE A 211 12.06 22.78 -22.33
N ILE A 212 12.71 23.36 -23.37
CA ILE A 212 14.03 22.92 -23.79
C ILE A 212 15.08 23.28 -22.73
N ASP A 213 15.01 24.44 -22.11
CA ASP A 213 15.93 24.83 -21.04
C ASP A 213 15.79 23.91 -19.81
N ILE A 214 14.57 23.46 -19.51
CA ILE A 214 14.30 22.57 -18.39
C ILE A 214 14.73 21.12 -18.69
N LEU A 215 14.40 20.57 -19.84
CA LEU A 215 14.62 19.15 -20.17
C LEU A 215 15.95 18.89 -20.89
N GLY A 216 16.59 19.90 -21.45
CA GLY A 216 17.75 19.82 -22.32
C GLY A 216 17.40 19.78 -23.80
N ASP A 217 18.37 20.17 -24.65
CA ASP A 217 18.22 20.18 -26.10
C ASP A 217 18.46 18.78 -26.69
N SER A 218 17.49 17.87 -26.42
CA SER A 218 17.49 16.50 -26.96
C SER A 218 16.52 16.38 -28.12
N GLU A 219 16.91 15.59 -29.13
CA GLU A 219 16.06 15.31 -30.30
C GLU A 219 14.71 14.74 -29.90
N MET A 220 14.67 13.95 -28.83
CA MET A 220 13.44 13.39 -28.25
C MET A 220 12.50 14.48 -27.72
N VAL A 221 13.04 15.51 -27.06
CA VAL A 221 12.26 16.64 -26.53
C VAL A 221 11.67 17.46 -27.69
N ILE A 222 12.46 17.74 -28.71
CA ILE A 222 12.03 18.49 -29.93
C ILE A 222 10.89 17.74 -30.62
N ARG A 223 11.05 16.43 -30.87
CA ARG A 223 10.02 15.60 -31.49
C ARG A 223 8.75 15.51 -30.66
N THR A 224 8.86 15.55 -29.32
CA THR A 224 7.70 15.55 -28.42
C THR A 224 6.95 16.86 -28.51
N LEU A 225 7.67 17.99 -28.56
CA LEU A 225 7.08 19.33 -28.73
C LEU A 225 6.37 19.51 -30.08
N ASP A 226 6.90 18.92 -31.14
CA ASP A 226 6.29 18.99 -32.48
C ASP A 226 4.95 18.22 -32.55
N ARG A 227 4.72 17.29 -31.62
CA ARG A 227 3.49 16.50 -31.54
C ARG A 227 2.52 16.99 -30.46
N ASP A 228 2.86 18.04 -29.76
CA ASP A 228 2.03 18.58 -28.69
C ASP A 228 0.75 19.21 -29.27
N PRO A 229 -0.46 18.79 -28.84
CA PRO A 229 -1.73 19.32 -29.36
C PRO A 229 -2.08 20.69 -28.80
N ALA A 230 -1.42 21.16 -27.74
CA ALA A 230 -1.73 22.40 -27.06
C ALA A 230 -0.51 23.31 -26.92
N THR A 231 -0.72 24.58 -27.09
CA THR A 231 0.34 25.60 -26.98
C THR A 231 0.25 26.43 -25.71
N THR A 232 -0.94 26.50 -25.12
CA THR A 232 -1.21 27.27 -23.89
C THR A 232 -1.46 26.37 -22.69
N LYS A 233 -1.26 26.92 -21.48
CA LYS A 233 -1.56 26.23 -20.22
C LYS A 233 -3.03 25.82 -20.13
N GLU A 234 -3.93 26.71 -20.52
CA GLU A 234 -5.37 26.47 -20.43
C GLU A 234 -5.86 25.36 -21.36
N GLU A 235 -5.37 25.34 -22.60
CA GLU A 235 -5.64 24.26 -23.56
C GLU A 235 -5.11 22.92 -23.06
N SER A 236 -3.92 22.93 -22.46
CA SER A 236 -3.30 21.73 -21.90
C SER A 236 -4.11 21.15 -20.73
N LEU A 237 -4.64 22.02 -19.85
CA LEU A 237 -5.53 21.63 -18.74
C LEU A 237 -6.83 21.02 -19.27
N ILE A 238 -7.43 21.65 -20.27
CA ILE A 238 -8.70 21.17 -20.87
C ILE A 238 -8.49 19.82 -21.56
N GLU A 239 -7.40 19.63 -22.30
CA GLU A 239 -7.13 18.38 -23.02
C GLU A 239 -6.87 17.23 -22.00
N LEU A 240 -6.12 17.49 -20.91
CA LEU A 240 -5.95 16.53 -19.84
C LEU A 240 -7.28 16.18 -19.18
N TYR A 241 -8.11 17.17 -18.84
CA TYR A 241 -9.39 16.94 -18.21
C TYR A 241 -10.33 16.08 -19.06
N ARG A 242 -10.42 16.33 -20.37
CA ARG A 242 -11.20 15.50 -21.30
C ARG A 242 -10.82 14.03 -21.27
N ARG A 243 -9.53 13.73 -21.01
CA ARG A 243 -9.04 12.35 -20.93
C ARG A 243 -9.39 11.68 -19.61
N PHE A 244 -9.43 12.45 -18.51
CA PHE A 244 -9.81 11.94 -17.21
C PHE A 244 -11.30 11.70 -17.10
N ARG A 245 -12.11 12.64 -17.59
CA ARG A 245 -13.58 12.64 -17.50
C ARG A 245 -14.22 12.86 -18.85
N PRO A 246 -14.24 11.81 -19.71
CA PRO A 246 -14.91 11.91 -20.98
C PRO A 246 -16.42 12.09 -20.76
N GLY A 247 -16.99 13.16 -21.36
CA GLY A 247 -18.42 13.46 -21.26
C GLY A 247 -18.80 14.59 -20.31
N GLU A 248 -17.90 15.04 -19.45
CA GLU A 248 -18.12 16.25 -18.65
C GLU A 248 -17.61 17.50 -19.40
N PRO A 249 -18.31 18.65 -19.32
CA PRO A 249 -17.82 19.89 -19.90
C PRO A 249 -16.53 20.32 -19.21
N PRO A 250 -15.43 20.54 -19.93
CA PRO A 250 -14.17 20.93 -19.34
C PRO A 250 -14.19 22.39 -18.92
N THR A 251 -13.99 22.67 -17.64
CA THR A 251 -13.74 24.00 -17.11
C THR A 251 -12.30 24.07 -16.57
N ILE A 252 -11.66 25.22 -16.67
CA ILE A 252 -10.27 25.42 -16.25
C ILE A 252 -10.11 25.16 -14.77
N ASP A 253 -11.05 25.65 -13.95
CA ASP A 253 -11.01 25.49 -12.50
C ASP A 253 -11.19 24.05 -12.06
N SER A 254 -12.11 23.32 -12.70
CA SER A 254 -12.31 21.89 -12.43
C SER A 254 -11.09 21.06 -12.85
N ALA A 255 -10.43 21.42 -13.95
CA ALA A 255 -9.23 20.75 -14.41
C ALA A 255 -8.06 20.97 -13.46
N ARG A 256 -7.86 22.21 -12.99
CA ARG A 256 -6.83 22.55 -12.00
C ARG A 256 -7.07 21.80 -10.69
N THR A 257 -8.26 21.90 -10.14
CA THR A 257 -8.65 21.22 -8.89
C THR A 257 -8.46 19.70 -9.00
N LEU A 258 -8.72 19.12 -10.16
CA LEU A 258 -8.52 17.69 -10.39
C LEU A 258 -7.02 17.33 -10.37
N LEU A 259 -6.16 18.07 -11.07
CA LEU A 259 -4.72 17.81 -11.09
C LEU A 259 -4.07 18.04 -9.73
N ASP A 260 -4.42 19.14 -9.07
CA ASP A 260 -3.94 19.45 -7.71
C ASP A 260 -4.36 18.35 -6.73
N GLY A 261 -5.60 17.88 -6.84
CA GLY A 261 -6.11 16.78 -6.03
C GLY A 261 -5.46 15.42 -6.32
N LEU A 262 -4.89 15.20 -7.51
CA LEU A 262 -4.25 13.94 -7.87
C LEU A 262 -2.83 13.80 -7.33
N PHE A 263 -2.04 14.89 -7.30
CA PHE A 263 -0.61 14.83 -7.01
C PHE A 263 -0.17 15.62 -5.78
N PHE A 264 -0.84 16.74 -5.47
CA PHE A 264 -0.37 17.68 -4.45
C PHE A 264 -1.22 17.66 -3.18
N ASN A 265 -2.37 17.00 -3.17
CA ASN A 265 -3.22 16.91 -1.99
C ASN A 265 -2.76 15.77 -1.06
N PRO A 266 -2.32 16.07 0.19
CA PRO A 266 -1.82 15.07 1.13
C PRO A 266 -2.88 14.05 1.56
N GLN A 267 -4.17 14.39 1.48
CA GLN A 267 -5.25 13.44 1.77
C GLN A 267 -5.39 12.36 0.69
N ARG A 268 -5.02 12.64 -0.56
CA ARG A 268 -5.18 11.74 -1.71
C ARG A 268 -3.89 11.11 -2.20
N TYR A 269 -2.77 11.81 -2.03
CA TYR A 269 -1.46 11.38 -2.50
C TYR A 269 -0.47 11.33 -1.35
N ASP A 270 0.21 10.20 -1.19
CA ASP A 270 1.21 10.02 -0.15
C ASP A 270 2.35 9.11 -0.66
N LEU A 271 3.56 9.60 -0.60
CA LEU A 271 4.78 8.84 -0.93
C LEU A 271 5.24 7.98 0.25
N ALA A 272 4.80 8.29 1.46
CA ALA A 272 5.37 7.81 2.71
C ALA A 272 6.89 8.14 2.83
N LYS A 273 7.45 8.02 4.04
CA LYS A 273 8.88 8.31 4.29
C LYS A 273 9.83 7.49 3.41
N VAL A 274 9.49 6.23 3.17
CA VAL A 274 10.30 5.33 2.32
C VAL A 274 10.32 5.79 0.86
N GLY A 275 9.18 6.22 0.32
CA GLY A 275 9.09 6.71 -1.06
C GLY A 275 9.86 8.00 -1.25
N ARG A 276 9.71 8.96 -0.33
CA ARG A 276 10.44 10.23 -0.36
C ARG A 276 11.96 10.00 -0.26
N TYR A 277 12.42 9.18 0.69
CA TYR A 277 13.83 8.83 0.79
C TYR A 277 14.41 8.24 -0.50
N LYS A 278 13.66 7.34 -1.16
CA LYS A 278 14.11 6.73 -2.41
C LYS A 278 14.17 7.73 -3.57
N ILE A 279 13.20 8.65 -3.66
CA ILE A 279 13.18 9.72 -4.65
C ILE A 279 14.38 10.64 -4.43
N ASN A 280 14.57 11.13 -3.20
CA ASN A 280 15.69 12.01 -2.87
C ASN A 280 17.04 11.36 -3.20
N LYS A 281 17.21 10.09 -2.83
CA LYS A 281 18.45 9.35 -3.11
C LYS A 281 18.69 9.12 -4.61
N LYS A 282 17.63 8.83 -5.38
CA LYS A 282 17.76 8.51 -6.81
C LYS A 282 17.94 9.73 -7.69
N LEU A 283 17.25 10.82 -7.36
CA LEU A 283 17.27 12.07 -8.10
C LEU A 283 18.24 13.11 -7.51
N GLU A 284 19.05 12.69 -6.52
CA GLU A 284 20.08 13.53 -5.88
C GLU A 284 19.53 14.82 -5.25
N PHE A 285 18.31 14.72 -4.68
CA PHE A 285 17.73 15.81 -3.90
C PHE A 285 18.27 15.83 -2.48
N ASP A 286 18.01 16.96 -1.80
CA ASP A 286 18.36 17.13 -0.40
C ASP A 286 17.71 16.03 0.47
N PRO A 287 18.50 15.29 1.28
CA PRO A 287 17.98 14.27 2.18
C PRO A 287 16.98 14.79 3.21
N GLU A 288 17.03 16.09 3.55
CA GLU A 288 16.13 16.72 4.52
C GLU A 288 14.74 17.04 3.96
N ASN A 289 14.54 16.90 2.64
CA ASN A 289 13.21 17.10 2.05
C ASN A 289 12.25 15.99 2.49
N ASP A 290 11.29 16.33 3.35
CA ASP A 290 10.33 15.42 3.99
C ASP A 290 8.90 15.57 3.41
N ALA A 291 8.75 16.19 2.23
CA ALA A 291 7.45 16.36 1.59
C ALA A 291 6.75 15.02 1.35
N SER A 292 5.56 14.84 1.91
CA SER A 292 4.76 13.60 1.75
C SER A 292 4.12 13.48 0.36
N THR A 293 3.91 14.62 -0.30
CA THR A 293 3.30 14.70 -1.64
C THR A 293 4.36 14.84 -2.72
N LEU A 294 3.97 14.60 -3.96
CA LEU A 294 4.82 14.85 -5.12
C LEU A 294 5.09 16.35 -5.27
N THR A 295 6.30 16.74 -5.63
CA THR A 295 6.66 18.12 -5.96
C THR A 295 6.81 18.31 -7.46
N GLN A 296 6.74 19.54 -7.93
CA GLN A 296 6.99 19.84 -9.36
C GLN A 296 8.42 19.50 -9.75
N GLU A 297 9.38 19.70 -8.85
CA GLU A 297 10.78 19.36 -9.03
C GLU A 297 11.00 17.85 -9.25
N ASP A 298 10.26 17.01 -8.50
CA ASP A 298 10.31 15.55 -8.68
C ASP A 298 9.94 15.13 -10.10
N ILE A 299 8.92 15.78 -10.67
CA ILE A 299 8.44 15.50 -12.02
C ILE A 299 9.51 15.92 -13.05
N ILE A 300 10.06 17.13 -12.89
CA ILE A 300 11.11 17.64 -13.78
C ILE A 300 12.34 16.74 -13.75
N ALA A 301 12.82 16.42 -12.54
CA ALA A 301 14.02 15.60 -12.40
C ALA A 301 13.81 14.18 -12.94
N THR A 302 12.60 13.60 -12.77
CA THR A 302 12.26 12.30 -13.37
C THR A 302 12.29 12.39 -14.90
N MET A 303 11.78 13.47 -15.48
CA MET A 303 11.82 13.66 -16.93
C MET A 303 13.24 13.88 -17.45
N ARG A 304 14.05 14.68 -16.76
CA ARG A 304 15.48 14.86 -17.11
C ARG A 304 16.24 13.54 -17.07
N TYR A 305 15.97 12.72 -16.05
CA TYR A 305 16.61 11.43 -15.88
C TYR A 305 16.27 10.46 -17.04
N ILE A 306 15.00 10.41 -17.49
CA ILE A 306 14.61 9.56 -18.63
C ILE A 306 15.18 10.06 -19.96
N VAL A 307 15.28 11.39 -20.13
CA VAL A 307 15.96 12.00 -21.29
C VAL A 307 17.45 11.62 -21.28
N GLY A 308 18.11 11.74 -20.14
CA GLY A 308 19.51 11.34 -19.97
C GLY A 308 19.74 9.84 -20.22
N LEU A 309 18.81 8.97 -19.81
CA LEU A 309 18.85 7.53 -20.14
C LEU A 309 18.76 7.27 -21.65
N HIS A 310 17.89 8.00 -22.34
CA HIS A 310 17.74 7.89 -23.79
C HIS A 310 18.98 8.35 -24.53
N ASP A 311 19.57 9.46 -24.12
CA ASP A 311 20.74 10.06 -24.72
C ASP A 311 22.06 9.40 -24.28
N GLY A 312 22.01 8.44 -23.34
CA GLY A 312 23.16 7.71 -22.85
C GLY A 312 24.10 8.56 -21.96
N ALA A 313 23.54 9.48 -21.17
CA ALA A 313 24.31 10.31 -20.26
C ALA A 313 25.05 9.48 -19.19
N GLU A 314 26.24 9.91 -18.79
CA GLU A 314 27.00 9.27 -17.73
C GLU A 314 26.30 9.45 -16.36
N GLY A 315 26.33 8.39 -15.52
CA GLY A 315 25.73 8.41 -14.18
C GLY A 315 24.27 7.97 -14.09
N VAL A 316 23.57 7.82 -15.22
CA VAL A 316 22.16 7.40 -15.26
C VAL A 316 22.07 5.90 -15.49
N GLN A 317 21.36 5.18 -14.58
CA GLN A 317 21.25 3.73 -14.66
C GLN A 317 19.82 3.26 -14.50
N VAL A 318 19.49 2.17 -15.19
CA VAL A 318 18.21 1.45 -15.08
C VAL A 318 18.16 0.70 -13.77
N ASP A 319 16.98 0.67 -13.15
CA ASP A 319 16.76 -0.01 -11.88
C ASP A 319 16.39 -1.48 -12.08
N ASP A 320 16.91 -2.35 -11.22
CA ASP A 320 16.41 -3.72 -11.10
C ASP A 320 15.14 -3.73 -10.23
N ILE A 321 14.02 -3.95 -10.90
CA ILE A 321 12.69 -3.96 -10.28
C ILE A 321 12.52 -5.14 -9.33
N ASP A 322 13.22 -6.25 -9.58
CA ASP A 322 13.08 -7.49 -8.83
C ASP A 322 14.04 -7.57 -7.63
N HIS A 323 14.97 -6.65 -7.54
CA HIS A 323 15.87 -6.57 -6.40
C HIS A 323 15.11 -6.32 -5.09
N PHE A 324 15.45 -7.05 -4.01
CA PHE A 324 14.75 -6.91 -2.71
C PHE A 324 14.86 -5.54 -2.07
N GLY A 325 15.86 -4.76 -2.40
CA GLY A 325 15.95 -3.35 -2.01
C GLY A 325 14.82 -2.50 -2.60
N ASN A 326 14.22 -2.94 -3.70
CA ASN A 326 13.12 -2.27 -4.41
C ASN A 326 11.74 -2.87 -4.10
N ARG A 327 11.71 -3.95 -3.32
CA ARG A 327 10.47 -4.61 -2.89
C ARG A 327 10.38 -4.59 -1.38
N ARG A 328 9.21 -4.29 -0.86
CA ARG A 328 8.93 -4.31 0.58
C ARG A 328 7.83 -5.29 0.93
N ILE A 329 7.79 -5.66 2.17
CA ILE A 329 6.74 -6.51 2.73
C ILE A 329 5.64 -5.59 3.27
N ARG A 330 4.42 -5.85 2.83
CA ARG A 330 3.22 -5.27 3.40
C ARG A 330 2.66 -6.27 4.39
N THR A 331 2.72 -5.94 5.66
CA THR A 331 2.34 -6.82 6.76
C THR A 331 0.84 -6.74 7.06
N VAL A 332 0.34 -7.63 7.91
CA VAL A 332 -1.08 -7.73 8.25
C VAL A 332 -1.66 -6.43 8.78
N GLY A 333 -0.94 -5.73 9.66
CA GLY A 333 -1.41 -4.46 10.22
C GLY A 333 -1.65 -3.40 9.15
N GLU A 334 -0.72 -3.26 8.21
CA GLU A 334 -0.86 -2.32 7.08
C GLU A 334 -2.02 -2.71 6.15
N LEU A 335 -2.21 -4.01 5.88
CA LEU A 335 -3.31 -4.49 5.05
C LEU A 335 -4.67 -4.16 5.65
N ILE A 336 -4.82 -4.40 6.96
CA ILE A 336 -6.06 -4.09 7.67
C ILE A 336 -6.27 -2.57 7.76
N GLN A 337 -5.21 -1.80 8.03
CA GLN A 337 -5.28 -0.34 8.06
C GLN A 337 -5.78 0.24 6.73
N ASN A 338 -5.29 -0.29 5.61
CA ASN A 338 -5.74 0.14 4.29
C ASN A 338 -7.22 -0.16 4.06
N GLN A 339 -7.72 -1.32 4.50
CA GLN A 339 -9.14 -1.65 4.40
C GLN A 339 -10.01 -0.80 5.32
N PHE A 340 -9.54 -0.56 6.52
CA PHE A 340 -10.21 0.33 7.47
C PHE A 340 -10.32 1.75 6.90
N ARG A 341 -9.24 2.28 6.32
CA ARG A 341 -9.19 3.59 5.65
C ARG A 341 -10.17 3.68 4.47
N ILE A 342 -10.32 2.61 3.67
CA ILE A 342 -11.33 2.55 2.60
C ILE A 342 -12.75 2.63 3.18
N GLY A 343 -13.01 1.90 4.27
CA GLY A 343 -14.28 1.97 5.00
C GLY A 343 -14.57 3.37 5.53
N LEU A 344 -13.58 4.00 6.14
CA LEU A 344 -13.66 5.37 6.66
C LEU A 344 -13.91 6.41 5.54
N SER A 345 -13.22 6.30 4.40
CA SER A 345 -13.45 7.22 3.27
C SER A 345 -14.86 7.11 2.68
N ARG A 346 -15.42 5.88 2.65
CA ARG A 346 -16.82 5.69 2.27
C ARG A 346 -17.78 6.30 3.29
N MET A 347 -17.47 6.19 4.58
CA MET A 347 -18.23 6.81 5.66
C MET A 347 -18.16 8.34 5.59
N GLU A 348 -16.98 8.92 5.40
CA GLU A 348 -16.77 10.36 5.24
C GLU A 348 -17.71 10.96 4.20
N ARG A 349 -17.83 10.31 3.05
CA ARG A 349 -18.74 10.76 2.00
C ARG A 349 -20.19 10.80 2.45
N VAL A 350 -20.64 9.77 3.19
CA VAL A 350 -22.01 9.70 3.74
C VAL A 350 -22.21 10.75 4.83
N VAL A 351 -21.21 10.97 5.69
CA VAL A 351 -21.27 12.03 6.74
C VAL A 351 -21.42 13.39 6.08
N ARG A 352 -20.62 13.69 5.06
CA ARG A 352 -20.68 14.97 4.33
C ARG A 352 -22.04 15.18 3.65
N GLU A 353 -22.59 14.13 3.07
CA GLU A 353 -23.94 14.14 2.47
C GLU A 353 -25.02 14.40 3.51
N ARG A 354 -24.96 13.73 4.68
CA ARG A 354 -25.92 13.94 5.76
C ARG A 354 -25.83 15.34 6.37
N MET A 355 -24.62 15.87 6.57
CA MET A 355 -24.44 17.26 7.03
C MET A 355 -25.06 18.28 6.09
N SER A 356 -25.11 18.01 4.79
CA SER A 356 -25.74 18.92 3.81
C SER A 356 -27.26 18.79 3.73
N MET A 357 -27.86 17.70 4.25
CA MET A 357 -29.30 17.43 4.17
C MET A 357 -30.06 17.70 5.46
N GLN A 358 -29.39 17.63 6.62
CA GLN A 358 -30.02 17.76 7.94
C GLN A 358 -29.92 19.20 8.48
N GLU A 359 -30.94 19.61 9.23
CA GLU A 359 -30.92 20.88 9.94
C GLU A 359 -29.90 20.82 11.10
N PRO A 360 -29.13 21.90 11.33
CA PRO A 360 -28.01 21.89 12.30
C PRO A 360 -28.42 21.55 13.73
N ASP A 361 -29.64 21.91 14.15
CA ASP A 361 -30.11 21.76 15.51
C ASP A 361 -30.41 20.31 15.90
N ASP A 362 -30.86 19.48 14.95
CA ASP A 362 -31.23 18.08 15.18
C ASP A 362 -30.04 17.11 15.01
N ILE A 363 -28.86 17.61 14.67
CA ILE A 363 -27.70 16.78 14.39
C ILE A 363 -27.09 16.28 15.70
N THR A 364 -26.97 14.95 15.79
CA THR A 364 -26.17 14.27 16.81
C THR A 364 -25.00 13.52 16.17
N PRO A 365 -23.82 13.39 16.84
CA PRO A 365 -22.70 12.63 16.33
C PRO A 365 -23.08 11.20 15.90
N GLN A 366 -23.95 10.55 16.68
CA GLN A 366 -24.41 9.19 16.40
C GLN A 366 -25.32 9.10 15.15
N SER A 367 -26.12 10.13 14.85
CA SER A 367 -26.96 10.14 13.65
C SER A 367 -26.18 10.38 12.36
N LEU A 368 -25.06 11.13 12.46
CA LEU A 368 -24.21 11.43 11.32
C LEU A 368 -23.39 10.22 10.89
N VAL A 369 -22.81 9.50 11.83
CA VAL A 369 -21.87 8.41 11.53
C VAL A 369 -22.60 7.14 11.15
N ASN A 370 -22.29 6.60 9.98
CA ASN A 370 -22.77 5.30 9.53
C ASN A 370 -21.63 4.28 9.58
N ILE A 371 -21.76 3.31 10.47
CA ILE A 371 -20.73 2.27 10.67
C ILE A 371 -20.72 1.18 9.58
N ARG A 372 -21.82 1.02 8.83
CA ARG A 372 -21.99 -0.08 7.86
C ARG A 372 -20.87 -0.17 6.83
N PRO A 373 -20.38 0.94 6.22
CA PRO A 373 -19.28 0.88 5.25
C PRO A 373 -17.97 0.35 5.84
N ILE A 374 -17.67 0.65 7.10
CA ILE A 374 -16.46 0.21 7.79
C ILE A 374 -16.54 -1.29 8.04
N VAL A 375 -17.63 -1.73 8.67
CA VAL A 375 -17.86 -3.15 8.98
C VAL A 375 -17.90 -3.98 7.68
N ALA A 376 -18.50 -3.45 6.62
CA ALA A 376 -18.54 -4.11 5.32
C ALA A 376 -17.13 -4.28 4.72
N ALA A 377 -16.30 -3.24 4.76
CA ALA A 377 -14.93 -3.30 4.23
C ALA A 377 -14.06 -4.33 4.98
N ILE A 378 -14.19 -4.41 6.31
CA ILE A 378 -13.46 -5.38 7.13
C ILE A 378 -13.98 -6.80 6.85
N LYS A 379 -15.30 -7.01 6.81
CA LYS A 379 -15.89 -8.31 6.50
C LYS A 379 -15.53 -8.78 5.08
N GLU A 380 -15.51 -7.88 4.12
CA GLU A 380 -15.07 -8.16 2.75
C GLU A 380 -13.62 -8.62 2.71
N PHE A 381 -12.72 -7.95 3.44
CA PHE A 381 -11.32 -8.33 3.50
C PHE A 381 -11.12 -9.73 4.09
N PHE A 382 -11.67 -10.01 5.27
CA PHE A 382 -11.48 -11.32 5.90
C PHE A 382 -12.24 -12.45 5.20
N GLY A 383 -13.35 -12.16 4.54
CA GLY A 383 -14.20 -13.16 3.88
C GLY A 383 -13.78 -13.50 2.46
N SER A 384 -13.42 -12.49 1.65
CA SER A 384 -13.24 -12.65 0.18
C SER A 384 -11.86 -12.31 -0.34
N SER A 385 -10.97 -11.71 0.48
CA SER A 385 -9.62 -11.39 0.02
C SER A 385 -8.76 -12.63 -0.18
N GLN A 386 -7.98 -12.66 -1.26
CA GLN A 386 -6.98 -13.70 -1.53
C GLN A 386 -5.88 -13.78 -0.44
N LEU A 387 -5.67 -12.71 0.30
CA LEU A 387 -4.66 -12.64 1.37
C LEU A 387 -5.16 -13.23 2.69
N SER A 388 -6.48 -13.32 2.90
CA SER A 388 -7.08 -13.97 4.04
C SER A 388 -7.36 -15.44 3.72
N GLN A 389 -6.48 -16.32 4.18
CA GLN A 389 -6.53 -17.75 3.87
C GLN A 389 -6.93 -18.58 5.09
N PHE A 390 -7.52 -19.74 4.85
CA PHE A 390 -7.75 -20.72 5.93
C PHE A 390 -6.40 -21.21 6.43
N MET A 391 -6.30 -21.33 7.76
CA MET A 391 -5.12 -21.94 8.37
C MET A 391 -5.11 -23.45 8.09
N ASP A 392 -4.00 -23.95 7.56
CA ASP A 392 -3.81 -25.39 7.42
C ASP A 392 -3.54 -26.00 8.80
N GLN A 393 -4.46 -26.87 9.25
CA GLN A 393 -4.40 -27.49 10.55
C GLN A 393 -3.88 -28.94 10.50
N SER A 394 -3.71 -29.50 9.31
CA SER A 394 -3.25 -30.88 9.13
C SER A 394 -1.79 -31.08 9.56
N ASN A 395 -0.97 -30.04 9.50
CA ASN A 395 0.43 -30.06 9.92
C ASN A 395 0.80 -28.76 10.64
N ILE A 396 1.32 -28.87 11.86
CA ILE A 396 1.76 -27.72 12.68
C ILE A 396 2.81 -26.88 11.92
N ALA A 397 3.74 -27.55 11.21
CA ALA A 397 4.77 -26.85 10.42
C ALA A 397 4.15 -26.06 9.25
N ALA A 398 3.07 -26.52 8.64
CA ALA A 398 2.37 -25.80 7.58
C ALA A 398 1.67 -24.55 8.12
N GLY A 399 1.08 -24.61 9.31
CA GLY A 399 0.49 -23.46 9.97
C GLY A 399 1.53 -22.37 10.27
N VAL A 400 2.69 -22.76 10.81
CA VAL A 400 3.80 -21.81 11.06
C VAL A 400 4.34 -21.24 9.73
N THR A 401 4.51 -22.07 8.70
CA THR A 401 4.98 -21.57 7.40
C THR A 401 3.99 -20.58 6.78
N LEU A 402 2.68 -20.80 6.90
CA LEU A 402 1.68 -19.86 6.40
C LEU A 402 1.70 -18.52 7.15
N SER A 403 1.91 -18.55 8.48
CA SER A 403 2.05 -17.33 9.30
C SER A 403 3.34 -16.58 9.03
N VAL A 404 4.42 -17.31 8.75
CA VAL A 404 5.78 -16.79 8.51
C VAL A 404 6.08 -16.72 7.03
N VAL A 405 5.12 -17.02 6.13
CA VAL A 405 5.40 -17.00 4.69
C VAL A 405 6.13 -15.72 4.35
N CYS A 406 7.43 -15.91 4.31
CA CYS A 406 8.34 -14.97 3.70
C CYS A 406 7.76 -14.70 2.32
N PRO A 407 7.63 -13.44 1.92
CA PRO A 407 7.06 -13.05 0.63
C PRO A 407 7.69 -13.73 -0.57
N HIS A 408 8.86 -14.31 -0.43
CA HIS A 408 9.51 -15.20 -1.39
C HIS A 408 8.64 -16.38 -1.85
N TRP A 409 7.81 -16.93 -0.97
CA TRP A 409 6.97 -18.08 -1.31
C TRP A 409 5.65 -17.67 -1.93
N ALA A 410 5.08 -16.55 -1.51
CA ALA A 410 3.90 -15.98 -2.18
C ALA A 410 4.23 -15.63 -3.64
N LEU A 411 5.46 -15.17 -3.92
CA LEU A 411 5.94 -14.97 -5.29
C LEU A 411 6.14 -16.29 -6.02
N ALA A 412 6.71 -17.30 -5.38
CA ALA A 412 6.89 -18.63 -5.99
C ALA A 412 5.56 -19.28 -6.31
N VAL A 413 4.54 -19.16 -5.44
CA VAL A 413 3.20 -19.71 -5.70
C VAL A 413 2.47 -18.92 -6.79
N CYS A 414 2.58 -17.59 -6.81
CA CYS A 414 2.01 -16.77 -7.89
C CYS A 414 2.78 -16.88 -9.21
N LEU A 415 4.10 -17.10 -9.19
CA LEU A 415 4.93 -17.22 -10.40
C LEU A 415 4.97 -18.65 -10.95
N VAL A 416 4.81 -19.67 -10.12
CA VAL A 416 4.68 -21.07 -10.59
C VAL A 416 3.38 -21.26 -11.38
N SER A 417 2.34 -20.49 -11.08
CA SER A 417 1.14 -20.46 -11.92
C SER A 417 1.31 -19.66 -13.21
N ALA A 418 2.32 -18.78 -13.31
CA ALA A 418 2.48 -17.85 -14.43
C ALA A 418 3.68 -18.13 -15.37
N GLN A 419 4.84 -18.63 -14.91
CA GLN A 419 6.01 -18.88 -15.77
C GLN A 419 7.07 -19.78 -15.13
N ALA A 420 7.03 -21.06 -15.40
CA ALA A 420 8.05 -22.03 -14.97
C ALA A 420 9.43 -21.88 -15.68
N SER A 421 9.57 -21.02 -16.69
CA SER A 421 10.75 -21.03 -17.58
C SER A 421 11.79 -19.91 -17.36
N LYS A 422 11.61 -19.00 -16.37
CA LYS A 422 12.55 -17.91 -16.11
C LYS A 422 13.31 -18.00 -14.77
N PHE A 423 13.23 -19.12 -14.08
CA PHE A 423 13.73 -19.23 -12.69
C PHE A 423 15.24 -19.57 -12.58
N GLU A 424 15.94 -19.81 -13.68
CA GLU A 424 17.34 -20.24 -13.63
C GLU A 424 18.38 -19.12 -13.51
N THR A 425 17.99 -17.85 -13.62
CA THR A 425 18.97 -16.76 -13.74
C THR A 425 19.18 -15.89 -12.49
N PHE A 426 18.47 -16.13 -11.37
CA PHE A 426 18.55 -15.28 -10.18
C PHE A 426 19.11 -15.99 -8.94
N ILE A 427 20.42 -16.29 -8.96
CA ILE A 427 21.14 -16.67 -7.74
C ILE A 427 21.99 -15.46 -7.28
N THR A 428 21.38 -14.54 -6.54
CA THR A 428 22.16 -13.58 -5.74
C THR A 428 22.54 -14.21 -4.37
N PRO A 429 23.60 -13.75 -3.72
CA PRO A 429 24.08 -14.33 -2.44
C PRO A 429 23.02 -14.37 -1.33
N THR A 430 22.05 -13.46 -1.35
CA THR A 430 20.92 -13.41 -0.41
C THR A 430 19.93 -14.55 -0.63
N THR A 431 19.81 -15.04 -1.86
CA THR A 431 18.94 -16.18 -2.23
C THR A 431 19.56 -17.52 -1.77
N ALA A 432 20.89 -17.58 -1.59
CA ALA A 432 21.57 -18.77 -1.10
C ALA A 432 21.20 -19.11 0.36
N ALA A 433 20.89 -18.11 1.18
CA ALA A 433 20.39 -18.32 2.55
C ALA A 433 18.96 -18.90 2.55
N CYS A 434 18.10 -18.47 1.63
CA CYS A 434 16.74 -19.02 1.46
C CYS A 434 16.74 -20.36 0.70
N ALA A 435 17.70 -20.62 -0.18
CA ALA A 435 17.83 -21.91 -0.87
C ALA A 435 18.15 -23.06 0.11
N ARG A 436 18.75 -22.76 1.27
CA ARG A 436 18.94 -23.73 2.35
C ARG A 436 17.64 -24.18 3.03
N LEU A 437 16.53 -23.45 2.83
CA LEU A 437 15.22 -23.84 3.30
C LEU A 437 14.45 -24.72 2.27
N ARG A 438 14.98 -24.89 1.04
CA ARG A 438 14.43 -25.82 0.03
C ARG A 438 14.28 -27.27 0.51
N PRO A 439 15.22 -27.83 1.30
CA PRO A 439 15.05 -29.21 1.77
C PRO A 439 13.83 -29.41 2.69
N LEU A 440 13.36 -28.37 3.39
CA LEU A 440 12.19 -28.49 4.25
C LEU A 440 10.88 -28.73 3.49
N LYS A 441 10.72 -28.20 2.28
CA LYS A 441 9.51 -28.38 1.47
C LYS A 441 9.49 -29.72 0.71
N VAL A 442 10.64 -30.15 0.25
CA VAL A 442 10.80 -31.49 -0.31
C VAL A 442 10.59 -32.54 0.79
N LEU A 443 11.06 -32.27 2.01
CA LEU A 443 10.81 -33.14 3.17
C LEU A 443 9.32 -33.15 3.58
N THR A 444 8.59 -32.03 3.56
CA THR A 444 7.16 -32.02 3.88
C THR A 444 6.31 -32.67 2.81
N SER A 445 6.62 -32.47 1.52
CA SER A 445 5.91 -33.18 0.43
C SER A 445 6.26 -34.65 0.38
N VAL A 446 7.50 -35.05 0.65
CA VAL A 446 7.92 -36.45 0.73
C VAL A 446 7.39 -37.12 2.01
N LEU A 447 7.33 -36.42 3.13
CA LEU A 447 6.72 -36.92 4.35
C LEU A 447 5.20 -37.07 4.21
N SER A 448 4.48 -36.11 3.61
CA SER A 448 3.05 -36.24 3.36
C SER A 448 2.73 -37.37 2.38
N ALA A 449 3.53 -37.54 1.30
CA ALA A 449 3.38 -38.62 0.36
C ALA A 449 3.73 -40.03 0.96
N ARG A 450 4.59 -40.05 1.98
CA ARG A 450 4.97 -41.31 2.67
C ARG A 450 3.93 -41.73 3.71
N TRP A 451 3.27 -40.76 4.34
CA TRP A 451 2.16 -41.05 5.28
C TRP A 451 0.89 -41.55 4.58
N GLN A 452 0.62 -41.11 3.36
CA GLN A 452 -0.50 -41.60 2.56
C GLN A 452 -0.32 -43.02 2.03
N ARG A 453 0.87 -43.64 2.14
CA ARG A 453 1.17 -44.99 1.65
C ARG A 453 1.40 -46.02 2.75
N MET A 454 1.14 -45.72 4.00
CA MET A 454 1.13 -46.74 5.05
C MET A 454 -0.27 -47.35 5.15
N PRO A 455 -0.45 -48.65 4.86
CA PRO A 455 -1.72 -49.35 5.12
C PRO A 455 -1.97 -49.42 6.64
N ALA A 456 -3.23 -49.38 7.00
CA ALA A 456 -3.72 -49.45 8.35
C ALA A 456 -3.29 -50.72 9.10
#